data_8bdef6d1bbd845f5a1d4b6d157322ff6
#
_entry.id   8bdef6d1bbd845f5a1d4b6d157322ff6
#
_cell.length_a   1.000
_cell.length_b   1.000
_cell.length_c   1.000
_cell.angle_alpha   90.00
_cell.angle_beta   90.00
_cell.angle_gamma   90.00
#
_symmetry.space_group_name_H-M   'P 1'
#
loop_
_entity.id
_entity.type
_entity.pdbx_description
1 polymer ?
#
loop_
_entity_poly.entity_id
_entity_poly.type
_entity_poly.pdbx_seq_one_letter_code
_entity_poly.pdbx_strand_id
1 'polypeptide(L)'
;MQYVVCYSGGHSSALAAVETVRRFGNENVILLNHDISSKVESIKIKKFKNQVAEYLQLPITYANCEGFEQKPPLSLCLEHGRVKFRSGYEICTYFLKTQPFYQWLEENYPVYDGQMSEEIVLIYGFDENEIHRVARRRRHLESMGYDTLYPLVEWPRTINNIEEIGISRPRVYFESKHANCIGCLKAGKQHWYKVYCCHRDIFEEAKMVEEQICFSVLKCGYLKDLEAEFEKMRQARVPATENMDSYWFWKYARQ
;
A
#
# COMPACT_ATOMS: atom_id res chain seq x y z
N MET A 1 -0.39 27.34 4.17
CA MET A 1 0.21 26.21 3.40
C MET A 1 0.03 24.94 4.20
N GLN A 2 -0.65 23.92 3.67
CA GLN A 2 -0.81 22.63 4.31
C GLN A 2 0.10 21.58 3.65
N TYR A 3 0.66 20.69 4.43
CA TYR A 3 1.50 19.58 3.96
C TYR A 3 0.72 18.27 4.11
N VAL A 4 0.23 17.74 3.00
CA VAL A 4 -0.62 16.54 2.99
C VAL A 4 0.24 15.30 2.81
N VAL A 5 0.53 14.59 3.88
CA VAL A 5 1.28 13.35 3.85
C VAL A 5 0.40 12.21 3.35
N CYS A 6 0.74 11.62 2.20
CA CYS A 6 0.13 10.38 1.68
C CYS A 6 0.50 9.21 2.60
N TYR A 7 -0.19 9.12 3.73
CA TYR A 7 0.14 8.27 4.87
C TYR A 7 -0.44 6.85 4.71
N SER A 8 0.32 5.96 4.07
CA SER A 8 -0.15 4.58 3.78
C SER A 8 -0.13 3.63 4.99
N GLY A 9 0.45 4.03 6.13
CA GLY A 9 0.69 3.17 7.29
C GLY A 9 1.89 2.22 7.14
N GLY A 10 2.68 2.37 6.08
CA GLY A 10 3.98 1.72 5.93
C GLY A 10 5.08 2.48 6.66
N HIS A 11 6.22 1.80 6.93
CA HIS A 11 7.36 2.39 7.65
C HIS A 11 7.88 3.68 6.99
N SER A 12 8.11 3.68 5.66
CA SER A 12 8.61 4.86 4.96
C SER A 12 7.63 6.03 5.02
N SER A 13 6.31 5.79 4.92
CA SER A 13 5.33 6.87 5.07
C SER A 13 5.23 7.41 6.50
N ALA A 14 5.53 6.57 7.50
CA ALA A 14 5.62 7.00 8.89
C ALA A 14 6.85 7.91 9.11
N LEU A 15 8.02 7.52 8.58
CA LEU A 15 9.22 8.36 8.61
C LEU A 15 8.98 9.70 7.91
N ALA A 16 8.38 9.70 6.71
CA ALA A 16 8.05 10.93 6.00
C ALA A 16 7.10 11.83 6.80
N ALA A 17 6.12 11.26 7.50
CA ALA A 17 5.23 12.03 8.38
C ALA A 17 6.00 12.68 9.54
N VAL A 18 6.89 11.93 10.20
CA VAL A 18 7.72 12.47 11.29
C VAL A 18 8.62 13.60 10.79
N GLU A 19 9.33 13.42 9.67
CA GLU A 19 10.19 14.45 9.10
C GLU A 19 9.41 15.70 8.70
N THR A 20 8.19 15.52 8.16
CA THR A 20 7.33 16.64 7.77
C THR A 20 6.87 17.45 8.99
N VAL A 21 6.38 16.78 10.03
CA VAL A 21 5.93 17.43 11.27
C VAL A 21 7.08 18.15 11.98
N ARG A 22 8.27 17.52 12.04
CA ARG A 22 9.45 18.17 12.65
C ARG A 22 9.87 19.45 11.94
N ARG A 23 9.64 19.50 10.62
CA ARG A 23 10.05 20.64 9.79
C ARG A 23 9.03 21.76 9.75
N PHE A 24 7.75 21.44 9.75
CA PHE A 24 6.67 22.40 9.48
C PHE A 24 5.68 22.61 10.63
N GLY A 25 5.80 21.83 11.71
CA GLY A 25 4.82 21.83 12.81
C GLY A 25 3.60 20.95 12.50
N ASN A 26 3.00 20.38 13.54
CA ASN A 26 1.84 19.50 13.38
C ASN A 26 0.59 20.26 12.90
N GLU A 27 0.45 21.54 13.25
CA GLU A 27 -0.66 22.41 12.84
C GLU A 27 -0.74 22.61 11.31
N ASN A 28 0.34 22.37 10.60
CA ASN A 28 0.43 22.52 9.15
C ASN A 28 0.40 21.18 8.39
N VAL A 29 0.20 20.04 9.08
CA VAL A 29 0.30 18.71 8.49
C VAL A 29 -1.02 17.95 8.56
N ILE A 30 -1.41 17.33 7.46
CA ILE A 30 -2.55 16.41 7.35
C ILE A 30 -2.01 15.01 7.05
N LEU A 31 -2.41 14.01 7.85
CA LEU A 31 -2.15 12.60 7.56
C LEU A 31 -3.29 12.02 6.74
N LEU A 32 -3.13 11.96 5.41
CA LEU A 32 -4.14 11.42 4.50
C LEU A 32 -3.94 9.93 4.28
N ASN A 33 -4.95 9.14 4.59
CA ASN A 33 -4.95 7.69 4.43
C ASN A 33 -6.23 7.21 3.71
N HIS A 34 -6.19 5.97 3.22
CA HIS A 34 -7.37 5.24 2.77
C HIS A 34 -7.57 4.06 3.70
N ASP A 35 -8.68 3.99 4.41
CA ASP A 35 -8.97 2.82 5.24
C ASP A 35 -9.26 1.62 4.35
N ILE A 36 -8.60 0.52 4.63
CA ILE A 36 -8.74 -0.74 3.89
C ILE A 36 -9.42 -1.74 4.81
N SER A 37 -10.32 -2.54 4.24
CA SER A 37 -11.05 -3.57 4.98
C SER A 37 -10.12 -4.38 5.89
N SER A 38 -10.51 -4.52 7.15
CA SER A 38 -9.77 -5.29 8.16
C SER A 38 -9.69 -6.80 7.84
N LYS A 39 -10.46 -7.28 6.85
CA LYS A 39 -10.32 -8.63 6.30
C LYS A 39 -8.95 -8.85 5.66
N VAL A 40 -8.37 -7.81 5.06
CA VAL A 40 -7.12 -7.91 4.30
C VAL A 40 -6.01 -6.98 4.81
N GLU A 41 -6.32 -5.89 5.52
CA GLU A 41 -5.30 -5.09 6.17
C GLU A 41 -5.05 -5.59 7.59
N SER A 42 -3.79 -5.91 7.90
CA SER A 42 -3.40 -6.39 9.23
C SER A 42 -3.78 -5.39 10.33
N ILE A 43 -4.46 -5.87 11.37
CA ILE A 43 -4.77 -5.08 12.57
C ILE A 43 -3.49 -4.49 13.21
N LYS A 44 -2.33 -5.14 13.03
CA LYS A 44 -1.05 -4.64 13.52
C LYS A 44 -0.59 -3.41 12.74
N ILE A 45 -0.89 -3.33 11.45
CA ILE A 45 -0.64 -2.14 10.64
C ILE A 45 -1.60 -1.01 11.03
N LYS A 46 -2.89 -1.32 11.24
CA LYS A 46 -3.86 -0.32 11.74
C LYS A 46 -3.45 0.26 13.10
N LYS A 47 -2.99 -0.58 14.03
CA LYS A 47 -2.45 -0.11 15.33
C LYS A 47 -1.20 0.76 15.15
N PHE A 48 -0.28 0.35 14.30
CA PHE A 48 0.93 1.12 14.02
C PHE A 48 0.62 2.50 13.42
N LYS A 49 -0.33 2.57 12.47
CA LYS A 49 -0.81 3.86 11.93
C LYS A 49 -1.26 4.81 13.04
N ASN A 50 -2.07 4.30 13.97
CA ASN A 50 -2.62 5.10 15.06
C ASN A 50 -1.54 5.51 16.07
N GLN A 51 -0.59 4.63 16.41
CA GLN A 51 0.51 4.96 17.32
C GLN A 51 1.39 6.10 16.77
N VAL A 52 1.68 6.08 15.46
CA VAL A 52 2.43 7.19 14.84
C VAL A 52 1.61 8.48 14.79
N ALA A 53 0.33 8.40 14.46
CA ALA A 53 -0.57 9.56 14.47
C ALA A 53 -0.69 10.19 15.87
N GLU A 54 -0.83 9.36 16.90
CA GLU A 54 -0.85 9.77 18.31
C GLU A 54 0.46 10.45 18.74
N TYR A 55 1.61 9.86 18.38
CA TYR A 55 2.92 10.47 18.63
C TYR A 55 3.04 11.86 18.00
N LEU A 56 2.53 12.03 16.78
CA LEU A 56 2.54 13.28 16.04
C LEU A 56 1.46 14.27 16.52
N GLN A 57 0.56 13.83 17.40
CA GLN A 57 -0.61 14.58 17.86
C GLN A 57 -1.53 15.02 16.69
N LEU A 58 -1.70 14.14 15.70
CA LEU A 58 -2.50 14.39 14.51
C LEU A 58 -3.58 13.32 14.34
N PRO A 59 -4.79 13.69 13.93
CA PRO A 59 -5.77 12.72 13.48
C PRO A 59 -5.36 12.16 12.11
N ILE A 60 -5.82 10.93 11.80
CA ILE A 60 -5.74 10.40 10.46
C ILE A 60 -6.99 10.83 9.69
N THR A 61 -6.80 11.56 8.60
CA THR A 61 -7.88 11.89 7.66
C THR A 61 -8.04 10.74 6.68
N TYR A 62 -9.23 10.16 6.60
CA TYR A 62 -9.52 9.06 5.68
C TYR A 62 -10.25 9.56 4.44
N ALA A 63 -9.61 9.42 3.29
CA ALA A 63 -10.20 9.70 1.99
C ALA A 63 -10.69 8.38 1.36
N ASN A 64 -11.89 7.96 1.70
CA ASN A 64 -12.54 6.79 1.12
C ASN A 64 -13.83 7.23 0.39
N CYS A 65 -14.18 6.55 -0.71
CA CYS A 65 -15.53 6.62 -1.22
C CYS A 65 -16.48 5.96 -0.22
N GLU A 66 -17.68 6.47 -0.06
CA GLU A 66 -18.67 5.97 0.90
C GLU A 66 -18.89 4.46 0.74
N GLY A 67 -18.78 3.71 1.84
CA GLY A 67 -18.94 2.25 1.91
C GLY A 67 -17.76 1.44 1.36
N PHE A 68 -16.72 2.06 0.80
CA PHE A 68 -15.58 1.33 0.24
C PHE A 68 -14.55 0.89 1.28
N GLU A 69 -14.54 1.48 2.46
CA GLU A 69 -13.69 1.07 3.59
C GLU A 69 -13.99 -0.35 4.07
N GLN A 70 -15.18 -0.87 3.81
CA GLN A 70 -15.60 -2.24 4.15
C GLN A 70 -15.42 -3.23 2.99
N LYS A 71 -15.13 -2.76 1.76
CA LYS A 71 -15.00 -3.62 0.59
C LYS A 71 -13.61 -4.24 0.47
N PRO A 72 -13.48 -5.58 0.55
CA PRO A 72 -12.22 -6.24 0.24
C PRO A 72 -11.88 -6.13 -1.25
N PRO A 73 -10.58 -6.15 -1.63
CA PRO A 73 -10.16 -6.11 -3.03
C PRO A 73 -10.80 -7.16 -3.94
N LEU A 74 -11.02 -8.37 -3.45
CA LEU A 74 -11.64 -9.47 -4.21
C LEU A 74 -13.11 -9.20 -4.53
N SER A 75 -13.87 -8.58 -3.61
CA SER A 75 -15.25 -8.19 -3.88
C SER A 75 -15.35 -7.20 -5.03
N LEU A 76 -14.43 -6.23 -5.09
CA LEU A 76 -14.37 -5.30 -6.23
C LEU A 76 -14.05 -5.99 -7.55
N CYS A 77 -13.20 -7.03 -7.53
CA CYS A 77 -12.93 -7.82 -8.72
C CYS A 77 -14.20 -8.53 -9.23
N LEU A 78 -15.02 -9.06 -8.34
CA LEU A 78 -16.31 -9.67 -8.69
C LEU A 78 -17.29 -8.63 -9.26
N GLU A 79 -17.47 -7.50 -8.60
CA GLU A 79 -18.37 -6.43 -9.04
C GLU A 79 -18.01 -5.93 -10.45
N HIS A 80 -16.71 -5.86 -10.77
CA HIS A 80 -16.23 -5.34 -12.05
C HIS A 80 -15.86 -6.42 -13.08
N GLY A 81 -15.98 -7.70 -12.75
CA GLY A 81 -15.67 -8.84 -13.62
C GLY A 81 -14.20 -8.88 -14.09
N ARG A 82 -13.26 -8.31 -13.32
CA ARG A 82 -11.84 -8.25 -13.68
C ARG A 82 -10.95 -7.91 -12.49
N VAL A 83 -9.67 -8.30 -12.56
CA VAL A 83 -8.64 -7.91 -11.59
C VAL A 83 -7.97 -6.58 -11.98
N LYS A 84 -7.84 -6.32 -13.29
CA LYS A 84 -7.14 -5.14 -13.86
C LYS A 84 -7.94 -4.50 -14.97
N PHE A 85 -7.77 -3.20 -15.14
CA PHE A 85 -8.18 -2.50 -16.35
C PHE A 85 -7.30 -2.91 -17.55
N ARG A 86 -7.72 -2.57 -18.77
CA ARG A 86 -6.93 -2.80 -19.99
C ARG A 86 -5.56 -2.09 -19.94
N SER A 87 -5.44 -0.99 -19.22
CA SER A 87 -4.19 -0.28 -18.95
C SER A 87 -3.21 -1.06 -18.05
N GLY A 88 -3.61 -2.20 -17.48
CA GLY A 88 -2.82 -2.96 -16.52
C GLY A 88 -2.94 -2.48 -15.07
N TYR A 89 -3.73 -1.45 -14.81
CA TYR A 89 -3.95 -0.90 -13.47
C TYR A 89 -4.95 -1.74 -12.68
N GLU A 90 -4.64 -2.06 -11.42
CA GLU A 90 -5.50 -2.90 -10.59
C GLU A 90 -6.76 -2.17 -10.15
N ILE A 91 -7.90 -2.88 -10.26
CA ILE A 91 -9.25 -2.39 -9.86
C ILE A 91 -9.24 -1.88 -8.42
N CYS A 92 -8.70 -2.67 -7.48
CA CYS A 92 -8.65 -2.28 -6.07
C CYS A 92 -7.81 -1.02 -5.82
N THR A 93 -6.72 -0.83 -6.55
CA THR A 93 -5.90 0.39 -6.41
C THR A 93 -6.66 1.61 -6.88
N TYR A 94 -7.41 1.48 -7.96
CA TYR A 94 -8.23 2.58 -8.48
C TYR A 94 -9.32 2.98 -7.49
N PHE A 95 -10.21 2.05 -7.15
CA PHE A 95 -11.39 2.36 -6.35
C PHE A 95 -11.10 2.62 -4.87
N LEU A 96 -10.10 1.94 -4.29
CA LEU A 96 -9.81 2.08 -2.86
C LEU A 96 -8.77 3.17 -2.53
N LYS A 97 -8.04 3.68 -3.53
CA LYS A 97 -6.94 4.63 -3.27
C LYS A 97 -6.89 5.80 -4.25
N THR A 98 -6.91 5.52 -5.56
CA THR A 98 -6.63 6.58 -6.55
C THR A 98 -7.82 7.49 -6.74
N GLN A 99 -9.00 6.93 -6.99
CA GLN A 99 -10.22 7.71 -7.16
C GLN A 99 -10.54 8.53 -5.90
N PRO A 100 -10.61 7.94 -4.68
CA PRO A 100 -10.91 8.71 -3.48
C PRO A 100 -9.84 9.76 -3.15
N PHE A 101 -8.56 9.51 -3.51
CA PHE A 101 -7.52 10.52 -3.36
C PHE A 101 -7.79 11.77 -4.20
N TYR A 102 -8.12 11.59 -5.49
CA TYR A 102 -8.39 12.73 -6.37
C TYR A 102 -9.71 13.42 -6.03
N GLN A 103 -10.74 12.66 -5.64
CA GLN A 103 -11.99 13.26 -5.14
C GLN A 103 -11.73 14.14 -3.92
N TRP A 104 -10.95 13.63 -2.96
CA TRP A 104 -10.59 14.40 -1.76
C TRP A 104 -9.82 15.68 -2.10
N LEU A 105 -8.89 15.63 -3.07
CA LEU A 105 -8.17 16.81 -3.53
C LEU A 105 -9.12 17.82 -4.19
N GLU A 106 -9.99 17.37 -5.06
CA GLU A 106 -10.96 18.22 -5.76
C GLU A 106 -11.97 18.89 -4.81
N GLU A 107 -12.40 18.17 -3.79
CA GLU A 107 -13.34 18.68 -2.78
C GLU A 107 -12.71 19.67 -1.80
N ASN A 108 -11.45 19.47 -1.42
CA ASN A 108 -10.80 20.26 -0.36
C ASN A 108 -9.83 21.32 -0.90
N TYR A 109 -9.19 21.07 -2.04
CA TYR A 109 -8.14 21.90 -2.63
C TYR A 109 -8.28 21.93 -4.17
N PRO A 110 -9.39 22.42 -4.71
CA PRO A 110 -9.60 22.48 -6.16
C PRO A 110 -8.53 23.35 -6.83
N VAL A 111 -8.08 22.90 -8.00
CA VAL A 111 -7.13 23.63 -8.83
C VAL A 111 -7.80 23.99 -10.15
N TYR A 112 -7.66 25.23 -10.54
CA TYR A 112 -8.18 25.74 -11.81
C TYR A 112 -7.13 25.61 -12.92
N ASP A 113 -7.56 25.45 -14.15
CA ASP A 113 -6.69 25.23 -15.31
C ASP A 113 -5.49 26.19 -15.37
N GLY A 114 -4.30 25.61 -15.47
CA GLY A 114 -3.04 26.33 -15.60
C GLY A 114 -2.50 27.00 -14.34
N GLN A 115 -3.15 26.79 -13.20
CA GLN A 115 -2.67 27.30 -11.92
C GLN A 115 -2.00 26.21 -11.09
N MET A 116 -1.07 26.62 -10.22
CA MET A 116 -0.53 25.74 -9.18
C MET A 116 -1.24 26.04 -7.85
N SER A 117 -1.51 25.00 -7.06
CA SER A 117 -2.08 25.18 -5.73
C SER A 117 -1.04 25.85 -4.82
N GLU A 118 -1.41 27.00 -4.26
CA GLU A 118 -0.60 27.68 -3.20
C GLU A 118 -1.00 27.23 -1.80
N GLU A 119 -2.01 26.40 -1.66
CA GLU A 119 -2.60 26.00 -0.38
C GLU A 119 -1.98 24.72 0.19
N ILE A 120 -1.59 23.79 -0.69
CA ILE A 120 -1.09 22.48 -0.27
C ILE A 120 0.18 22.05 -1.01
N VAL A 121 0.96 21.20 -0.32
CA VAL A 121 2.05 20.40 -0.90
C VAL A 121 1.85 18.93 -0.52
N LEU A 122 1.92 18.04 -1.51
CA LEU A 122 1.72 16.60 -1.31
C LEU A 122 3.04 15.91 -0.93
N ILE A 123 3.05 15.19 0.18
CA ILE A 123 4.23 14.54 0.74
C ILE A 123 4.16 13.03 0.52
N TYR A 124 5.23 12.44 -0.06
CA TYR A 124 5.34 11.01 -0.32
C TYR A 124 6.55 10.40 0.39
N GLY A 125 6.35 9.26 1.05
CA GLY A 125 7.39 8.48 1.70
C GLY A 125 8.10 7.51 0.74
N PHE A 126 8.51 7.97 -0.46
CA PHE A 126 9.42 7.20 -1.31
C PHE A 126 10.85 7.36 -0.79
N ASP A 127 11.65 6.30 -0.90
CA ASP A 127 13.07 6.34 -0.51
C ASP A 127 14.02 6.36 -1.71
N GLU A 128 15.31 6.37 -1.44
CA GLU A 128 16.38 6.49 -2.47
C GLU A 128 16.32 5.41 -3.54
N ASN A 129 15.82 4.20 -3.22
CA ASN A 129 15.67 3.11 -4.18
C ASN A 129 14.48 3.32 -5.13
N GLU A 130 13.65 4.34 -4.88
CA GLU A 130 12.42 4.61 -5.60
C GLU A 130 12.46 5.91 -6.42
N ILE A 131 13.63 6.46 -6.73
CA ILE A 131 13.82 7.73 -7.46
C ILE A 131 13.02 7.78 -8.77
N HIS A 132 12.92 6.67 -9.49
CA HIS A 132 12.11 6.60 -10.71
C HIS A 132 10.60 6.80 -10.45
N ARG A 133 10.12 6.44 -9.25
CA ARG A 133 8.74 6.69 -8.82
C ARG A 133 8.55 8.16 -8.46
N VAL A 134 9.55 8.79 -7.82
CA VAL A 134 9.57 10.21 -7.49
C VAL A 134 9.35 11.04 -8.76
N ALA A 135 10.23 10.89 -9.77
CA ALA A 135 10.15 11.67 -11.00
C ALA A 135 8.79 11.50 -11.73
N ARG A 136 8.27 10.27 -11.79
CA ARG A 136 6.97 10.00 -12.42
C ARG A 136 5.81 10.62 -11.64
N ARG A 137 5.82 10.52 -10.30
CA ARG A 137 4.75 11.04 -9.45
C ARG A 137 4.75 12.56 -9.46
N ARG A 138 5.91 13.19 -9.35
CA ARG A 138 6.08 14.63 -9.42
C ARG A 138 5.48 15.19 -10.71
N ARG A 139 5.97 14.73 -11.86
CA ARG A 139 5.48 15.19 -13.18
C ARG A 139 3.97 15.06 -13.31
N HIS A 140 3.39 13.96 -12.82
CA HIS A 140 1.96 13.72 -12.90
C HIS A 140 1.17 14.70 -12.04
N LEU A 141 1.58 14.96 -10.80
CA LEU A 141 0.86 15.84 -9.88
C LEU A 141 1.08 17.32 -10.25
N GLU A 142 2.29 17.70 -10.67
CA GLU A 142 2.55 19.03 -11.21
C GLU A 142 1.67 19.34 -12.44
N SER A 143 1.46 18.36 -13.33
CA SER A 143 0.53 18.52 -14.46
C SER A 143 -0.94 18.69 -14.05
N MET A 144 -1.26 18.39 -12.79
CA MET A 144 -2.57 18.61 -12.19
C MET A 144 -2.61 19.85 -11.27
N GLY A 145 -1.51 20.61 -11.19
CA GLY A 145 -1.40 21.80 -10.36
C GLY A 145 -1.06 21.57 -8.88
N TYR A 146 -0.46 20.43 -8.53
CA TYR A 146 -0.06 20.14 -7.16
C TYR A 146 1.45 19.95 -7.03
N ASP A 147 2.08 20.70 -6.12
CA ASP A 147 3.48 20.49 -5.73
C ASP A 147 3.67 19.24 -4.88
N THR A 148 4.89 18.68 -4.95
CA THR A 148 5.23 17.46 -4.22
C THR A 148 6.60 17.56 -3.55
N LEU A 149 6.73 16.98 -2.35
CA LEU A 149 8.00 16.80 -1.64
C LEU A 149 8.22 15.33 -1.24
N TYR A 150 9.48 14.95 -1.18
CA TYR A 150 9.92 13.59 -0.89
C TYR A 150 10.95 13.59 0.25
N PRO A 151 10.53 13.72 1.50
CA PRO A 151 11.42 13.94 2.65
C PRO A 151 12.57 12.94 2.76
N LEU A 152 12.32 11.67 2.44
CA LEU A 152 13.31 10.61 2.59
C LEU A 152 14.38 10.60 1.47
N VAL A 153 14.20 11.40 0.42
CA VAL A 153 15.13 11.55 -0.70
C VAL A 153 15.77 12.93 -0.72
N GLU A 154 15.00 13.96 -0.37
CA GLU A 154 15.37 15.37 -0.59
C GLU A 154 15.93 16.05 0.66
N TRP A 155 15.68 15.48 1.85
CA TRP A 155 16.09 16.12 3.11
C TRP A 155 17.10 15.27 3.89
N PRO A 156 17.98 15.91 4.67
CA PRO A 156 18.70 15.21 5.72
C PRO A 156 17.70 14.63 6.72
N ARG A 157 17.75 13.33 6.94
CA ARG A 157 16.84 12.63 7.86
C ARG A 157 17.21 12.93 9.31
N THR A 158 16.21 13.18 10.14
CA THR A 158 16.38 13.33 11.60
C THR A 158 16.22 11.99 12.31
N ILE A 159 15.57 10.99 11.66
CA ILE A 159 15.49 9.61 12.11
C ILE A 159 15.65 8.65 10.91
N ASN A 160 16.25 7.50 11.15
CA ASN A 160 16.38 6.44 10.14
C ASN A 160 15.37 5.32 10.35
N ASN A 161 14.91 5.15 11.58
CA ASN A 161 13.97 4.10 11.95
C ASN A 161 12.93 4.64 12.92
N ILE A 162 11.71 4.13 12.83
CA ILE A 162 10.61 4.58 13.69
C ILE A 162 10.82 4.15 15.17
N GLU A 163 11.68 3.18 15.42
CA GLU A 163 12.08 2.76 16.75
C GLU A 163 12.81 3.86 17.53
N GLU A 164 13.45 4.80 16.84
CA GLU A 164 14.14 5.95 17.46
C GLU A 164 13.18 6.92 18.17
N ILE A 165 11.89 6.85 17.85
CA ILE A 165 10.84 7.60 18.56
C ILE A 165 10.02 6.73 19.52
N GLY A 166 10.52 5.52 19.85
CA GLY A 166 9.87 4.61 20.79
C GLY A 166 8.72 3.78 20.24
N ILE A 167 8.48 3.81 18.92
CA ILE A 167 7.42 3.04 18.25
C ILE A 167 8.04 1.84 17.55
N SER A 168 7.59 0.63 17.90
CA SER A 168 8.09 -0.60 17.27
C SER A 168 7.41 -0.86 15.93
N ARG A 169 8.18 -1.26 14.92
CA ARG A 169 7.60 -1.76 13.66
C ARG A 169 6.74 -2.99 13.89
N PRO A 170 5.60 -3.12 13.21
CA PRO A 170 4.76 -4.30 13.30
C PRO A 170 5.50 -5.58 12.91
N ARG A 171 5.22 -6.67 13.62
CA ARG A 171 5.84 -7.99 13.34
C ARG A 171 5.60 -8.49 11.90
N VAL A 172 4.60 -7.95 11.19
CA VAL A 172 4.37 -8.29 9.78
C VAL A 172 5.60 -8.02 8.90
N TYR A 173 6.48 -7.08 9.29
CA TYR A 173 7.74 -6.83 8.60
C TYR A 173 8.81 -7.93 8.78
N PHE A 174 8.64 -8.85 9.73
CA PHE A 174 9.50 -10.03 9.82
C PHE A 174 9.17 -11.08 8.76
N GLU A 175 7.97 -11.04 8.20
CA GLU A 175 7.49 -12.02 7.24
C GLU A 175 7.22 -11.41 5.85
N SER A 176 7.08 -10.10 5.76
CA SER A 176 6.75 -9.36 4.55
C SER A 176 7.62 -8.12 4.40
N LYS A 177 8.11 -7.87 3.20
CA LYS A 177 8.92 -6.68 2.88
C LYS A 177 8.13 -5.37 3.00
N HIS A 178 6.82 -5.44 2.78
CA HIS A 178 5.93 -4.28 2.74
C HIS A 178 4.64 -4.54 3.52
N ALA A 179 3.99 -3.47 3.98
CA ALA A 179 2.66 -3.49 4.59
C ALA A 179 1.56 -3.65 3.52
N ASN A 180 1.62 -4.72 2.73
CA ASN A 180 0.61 -5.02 1.71
C ASN A 180 -0.64 -5.64 2.33
N CYS A 181 -1.76 -5.57 1.60
CA CYS A 181 -2.94 -6.36 1.91
C CYS A 181 -2.60 -7.86 1.87
N ILE A 182 -3.23 -8.64 2.72
CA ILE A 182 -3.26 -10.10 2.60
C ILE A 182 -3.98 -10.45 1.30
N GLY A 183 -3.36 -11.26 0.44
CA GLY A 183 -3.89 -11.52 -0.90
C GLY A 183 -3.78 -10.32 -1.86
N CYS A 184 -2.69 -9.55 -1.76
CA CYS A 184 -2.47 -8.38 -2.62
C CYS A 184 -2.45 -8.78 -4.10
N LEU A 185 -3.33 -8.17 -4.90
CA LEU A 185 -3.49 -8.45 -6.34
C LEU A 185 -2.28 -7.99 -7.19
N LYS A 186 -1.39 -7.17 -6.62
CA LYS A 186 -0.11 -6.77 -7.25
C LYS A 186 1.04 -7.71 -6.94
N ALA A 187 0.87 -8.55 -5.93
CA ALA A 187 1.94 -9.38 -5.44
C ALA A 187 2.19 -10.59 -6.33
N GLY A 188 3.41 -11.11 -6.27
CA GLY A 188 3.83 -12.26 -7.06
C GLY A 188 3.52 -13.62 -6.41
N LYS A 189 3.95 -14.70 -7.07
CA LYS A 189 3.71 -16.08 -6.66
C LYS A 189 4.20 -16.41 -5.24
N GLN A 190 5.32 -15.83 -4.80
CA GLN A 190 5.85 -16.02 -3.43
C GLN A 190 4.87 -15.50 -2.36
N HIS A 191 4.25 -14.34 -2.57
CA HIS A 191 3.20 -13.82 -1.70
C HIS A 191 1.99 -14.77 -1.64
N TRP A 192 1.53 -15.25 -2.78
CA TRP A 192 0.36 -16.16 -2.85
C TRP A 192 0.64 -17.53 -2.24
N TYR A 193 1.89 -18.00 -2.29
CA TYR A 193 2.30 -19.16 -1.49
C TYR A 193 2.19 -18.89 0.03
N LYS A 194 2.63 -17.71 0.49
CA LYS A 194 2.42 -17.30 1.89
C LYS A 194 0.93 -17.23 2.25
N VAL A 195 0.11 -16.64 1.39
CA VAL A 195 -1.35 -16.60 1.58
C VAL A 195 -1.93 -18.02 1.66
N TYR A 196 -1.52 -18.92 0.78
CA TYR A 196 -1.89 -20.34 0.83
C TYR A 196 -1.56 -21.00 2.17
N CYS A 197 -0.40 -20.73 2.74
CA CYS A 197 0.05 -21.33 4.00
C CYS A 197 -0.60 -20.72 5.24
N CYS A 198 -0.82 -19.41 5.25
CA CYS A 198 -1.14 -18.64 6.46
C CYS A 198 -2.56 -18.08 6.48
N HIS A 199 -3.22 -17.94 5.31
CA HIS A 199 -4.53 -17.29 5.13
C HIS A 199 -5.36 -18.07 4.11
N ARG A 200 -5.66 -19.31 4.45
CA ARG A 200 -6.32 -20.26 3.54
C ARG A 200 -7.68 -19.77 3.07
N ASP A 201 -8.43 -19.09 3.93
CA ASP A 201 -9.71 -18.48 3.64
C ASP A 201 -9.62 -17.45 2.49
N ILE A 202 -8.62 -16.57 2.53
CA ILE A 202 -8.35 -15.59 1.47
C ILE A 202 -7.90 -16.28 0.17
N PHE A 203 -7.11 -17.35 0.28
CA PHE A 203 -6.68 -18.11 -0.89
C PHE A 203 -7.86 -18.78 -1.60
N GLU A 204 -8.76 -19.43 -0.86
CA GLU A 204 -9.95 -20.08 -1.41
C GLU A 204 -10.91 -19.06 -2.03
N GLU A 205 -11.13 -17.91 -1.35
CA GLU A 205 -11.92 -16.83 -1.91
C GLU A 205 -11.34 -16.33 -3.23
N ALA A 206 -10.03 -16.14 -3.31
CA ALA A 206 -9.37 -15.70 -4.54
C ALA A 206 -9.52 -16.70 -5.69
N LYS A 207 -9.44 -18.02 -5.41
CA LYS A 207 -9.71 -19.07 -6.39
C LYS A 207 -11.13 -18.97 -6.96
N MET A 208 -12.13 -18.83 -6.08
CA MET A 208 -13.52 -18.68 -6.50
C MET A 208 -13.72 -17.44 -7.36
N VAL A 209 -13.09 -16.32 -6.98
CA VAL A 209 -13.14 -15.09 -7.75
C VAL A 209 -12.51 -15.27 -9.14
N GLU A 210 -11.31 -15.85 -9.23
CA GLU A 210 -10.65 -16.14 -10.51
C GLU A 210 -11.55 -16.96 -11.45
N GLU A 211 -12.23 -17.97 -10.93
CA GLU A 211 -13.13 -18.83 -11.71
C GLU A 211 -14.37 -18.05 -12.20
N GLN A 212 -14.98 -17.25 -11.34
CA GLN A 212 -16.18 -16.49 -11.69
C GLN A 212 -15.92 -15.40 -12.73
N ILE A 213 -14.77 -14.70 -12.63
CA ILE A 213 -14.42 -13.62 -13.56
C ILE A 213 -13.61 -14.10 -14.77
N CYS A 214 -13.23 -15.39 -14.82
CA CYS A 214 -12.36 -15.98 -15.86
C CYS A 214 -11.05 -15.19 -16.05
N PHE A 215 -10.44 -14.74 -14.95
CA PHE A 215 -9.23 -13.92 -14.96
C PHE A 215 -8.30 -14.31 -13.83
N SER A 216 -7.03 -14.64 -14.13
CA SER A 216 -6.04 -15.01 -13.11
C SER A 216 -5.44 -13.79 -12.42
N VAL A 217 -5.24 -13.88 -11.11
CA VAL A 217 -4.53 -12.88 -10.30
C VAL A 217 -3.04 -12.84 -10.67
N LEU A 218 -2.46 -14.01 -10.92
CA LEU A 218 -1.06 -14.17 -11.25
C LEU A 218 -0.85 -14.33 -12.75
N LYS A 219 0.24 -13.77 -13.27
CA LYS A 219 0.62 -13.93 -14.70
C LYS A 219 0.99 -15.36 -15.05
N CYS A 220 1.39 -16.18 -14.09
CA CYS A 220 1.85 -17.56 -14.29
C CYS A 220 0.73 -18.61 -14.28
N GLY A 221 -0.52 -18.21 -14.08
CA GLY A 221 -1.69 -19.12 -14.09
C GLY A 221 -2.66 -18.86 -12.95
N TYR A 222 -3.73 -19.64 -12.94
CA TYR A 222 -4.75 -19.58 -11.90
C TYR A 222 -4.25 -20.17 -10.58
N LEU A 223 -4.74 -19.66 -9.46
CA LEU A 223 -4.36 -20.15 -8.13
C LEU A 223 -4.69 -21.64 -7.95
N LYS A 224 -5.79 -22.11 -8.54
CA LYS A 224 -6.15 -23.55 -8.51
C LYS A 224 -5.08 -24.43 -9.16
N ASP A 225 -4.44 -23.97 -10.24
CA ASP A 225 -3.41 -24.74 -10.95
C ASP A 225 -2.10 -24.78 -10.17
N LEU A 226 -1.88 -23.78 -9.30
CA LEU A 226 -0.69 -23.66 -8.45
C LEU A 226 -0.83 -24.38 -7.11
N GLU A 227 -2.04 -24.78 -6.73
CA GLU A 227 -2.32 -25.35 -5.42
C GLU A 227 -1.52 -26.63 -5.14
N ALA A 228 -1.42 -27.51 -6.11
CA ALA A 228 -0.63 -28.76 -5.96
C ALA A 228 0.88 -28.47 -5.77
N GLU A 229 1.41 -27.44 -6.44
CA GLU A 229 2.79 -27.00 -6.25
C GLU A 229 2.97 -26.41 -4.84
N PHE A 230 2.06 -25.53 -4.41
CA PHE A 230 2.12 -24.93 -3.09
C PHE A 230 2.00 -25.95 -1.96
N GLU A 231 1.19 -26.99 -2.15
CA GLU A 231 1.09 -28.08 -1.17
C GLU A 231 2.40 -28.88 -1.08
N LYS A 232 3.04 -29.22 -2.20
CA LYS A 232 4.36 -29.86 -2.19
C LYS A 232 5.41 -29.01 -1.48
N MET A 233 5.42 -27.69 -1.76
CA MET A 233 6.32 -26.75 -1.10
C MET A 233 6.05 -26.71 0.41
N ARG A 234 4.79 -26.69 0.85
CA ARG A 234 4.41 -26.71 2.25
C ARG A 234 4.87 -28.00 2.95
N GLN A 235 4.68 -29.15 2.31
CA GLN A 235 5.15 -30.46 2.81
C GLN A 235 6.67 -30.52 2.91
N ALA A 236 7.38 -29.91 1.95
CA ALA A 236 8.83 -29.76 1.98
C ALA A 236 9.31 -28.66 2.98
N ARG A 237 8.41 -28.07 3.76
CA ARG A 237 8.70 -27.03 4.76
C ARG A 237 9.38 -25.79 4.18
N VAL A 238 9.02 -25.42 2.95
CA VAL A 238 9.45 -24.14 2.37
C VAL A 238 8.91 -22.98 3.24
N PRO A 239 9.75 -22.03 3.66
CA PRO A 239 9.30 -20.92 4.51
C PRO A 239 8.23 -20.06 3.86
N ALA A 240 7.10 -19.83 4.57
CA ALA A 240 6.01 -18.96 4.12
C ALA A 240 6.35 -17.48 4.38
N THR A 241 7.34 -16.95 3.67
CA THR A 241 7.87 -15.59 3.88
C THR A 241 8.12 -14.86 2.56
N GLU A 242 8.02 -13.54 2.59
CA GLU A 242 8.43 -12.63 1.50
C GLU A 242 9.79 -11.97 1.76
N ASN A 243 10.39 -12.17 2.94
CA ASN A 243 11.68 -11.57 3.30
C ASN A 243 12.88 -12.28 2.68
N MET A 244 12.69 -13.50 2.19
CA MET A 244 13.71 -14.18 1.39
C MET A 244 13.76 -13.56 -0.01
N ASP A 245 14.96 -13.32 -0.53
CA ASP A 245 15.13 -12.92 -1.92
C ASP A 245 14.47 -13.94 -2.87
N SER A 246 13.83 -13.45 -3.92
CA SER A 246 13.02 -14.29 -4.82
C SER A 246 13.86 -15.40 -5.49
N TYR A 247 15.11 -15.11 -5.88
CA TYR A 247 15.99 -16.12 -6.48
C TYR A 247 16.26 -17.27 -5.49
N TRP A 248 16.66 -16.95 -4.25
CA TRP A 248 16.94 -17.94 -3.22
C TRP A 248 15.69 -18.68 -2.79
N PHE A 249 14.56 -17.99 -2.67
CA PHE A 249 13.28 -18.62 -2.36
C PHE A 249 12.92 -19.71 -3.38
N TRP A 250 12.97 -19.41 -4.67
CA TRP A 250 12.61 -20.37 -5.72
C TRP A 250 13.68 -21.46 -5.90
N LYS A 251 14.94 -21.16 -5.64
CA LYS A 251 16.00 -22.18 -5.60
C LYS A 251 15.75 -23.18 -4.45
N TYR A 252 15.40 -22.71 -3.27
CA TYR A 252 15.04 -23.54 -2.13
C TYR A 252 13.77 -24.36 -2.39
N ALA A 253 12.73 -23.77 -2.94
CA ALA A 253 11.44 -24.41 -3.20
C ALA A 253 11.48 -25.51 -4.27
N ARG A 254 12.57 -25.60 -5.06
CA ARG A 254 12.78 -26.64 -6.09
C ARG A 254 13.66 -27.81 -5.64
N GLN A 255 14.23 -27.75 -4.45
CA GLN A 255 14.98 -28.85 -3.83
C GLN A 255 14.03 -29.86 -3.20
#